data_4234a1e36febd50c0760146d7c1e284c
#
_entry.id   4234a1e36febd50c0760146d7c1e284c
#
_cell.length_a   1.000
_cell.length_b   1.000
_cell.length_c   1.000
_cell.angle_alpha   90.00
_cell.angle_beta   90.00
_cell.angle_gamma   90.00
#
_symmetry.space_group_name_H-M   'P 1'
#
loop_
_entity.id
_entity.type
_entity.pdbx_description
1 polymer ?
#
loop_
_entity_poly.entity_id
_entity_poly.type
_entity_poly.pdbx_seq_one_letter_code
_entity_poly.pdbx_strand_id
1 'polypeptide(L)'
;MAFDLSIAAEPWQAHLDSVHLSKPGLVPVIKGNGYGLGRALLASQSQRIGTPMIAAGTYEEAAELLTVFPGDIQVLTPWRPFSLNVVDPRVIHSISRTEDIAALAGQDPAARILIEAQTSMRRHGIERGQLDAAAVELAKSTLKLEGFASHLPMAGHNLAEASSWCGALTETGLATSNFFVSHLTDPELAALQSRHPNLTIRPRIGTSLWLGRLDSFEVSATVLDVH
;
A
#
# COMPACT_ATOMS: atom_id res chain seq x y z
N MET A 1 13.84 -32.22 9.95
CA MET A 1 12.41 -32.06 10.33
C MET A 1 11.79 -31.13 9.29
N ALA A 2 10.77 -31.57 8.60
CA ALA A 2 9.99 -30.72 7.73
C ALA A 2 8.76 -30.24 8.53
N PHE A 3 8.52 -28.95 8.50
CA PHE A 3 7.24 -28.36 8.87
C PHE A 3 6.51 -28.06 7.59
N ASP A 4 5.28 -28.52 7.49
CA ASP A 4 4.43 -28.26 6.34
C ASP A 4 3.30 -27.31 6.74
N LEU A 5 3.10 -26.26 5.95
CA LEU A 5 1.96 -25.34 6.07
C LEU A 5 0.98 -25.67 4.97
N SER A 6 -0.21 -26.10 5.35
CA SER A 6 -1.33 -26.36 4.45
C SER A 6 -2.35 -25.24 4.52
N ILE A 7 -2.94 -24.89 3.37
CA ILE A 7 -3.98 -23.88 3.27
C ILE A 7 -5.25 -24.54 2.73
N ALA A 8 -6.34 -24.47 3.48
CA ALA A 8 -7.66 -24.81 2.97
C ALA A 8 -8.11 -23.73 1.97
N ALA A 9 -7.93 -24.01 0.68
CA ALA A 9 -8.07 -23.02 -0.37
C ALA A 9 -9.45 -22.36 -0.43
N GLU A 10 -10.53 -23.16 -0.35
CA GLU A 10 -11.90 -22.67 -0.50
C GLU A 10 -12.29 -21.65 0.59
N PRO A 11 -12.18 -21.94 1.91
CA PRO A 11 -12.52 -20.98 2.94
C PRO A 11 -11.58 -19.76 2.95
N TRP A 12 -10.29 -19.95 2.62
CA TRP A 12 -9.35 -18.84 2.52
C TRP A 12 -9.71 -17.90 1.36
N GLN A 13 -9.98 -18.43 0.17
CA GLN A 13 -10.40 -17.64 -0.98
C GLN A 13 -11.72 -16.92 -0.74
N ALA A 14 -12.71 -17.58 -0.11
CA ALA A 14 -13.96 -16.94 0.27
C ALA A 14 -13.74 -15.75 1.23
N HIS A 15 -12.77 -15.85 2.15
CA HIS A 15 -12.38 -14.72 3.00
C HIS A 15 -11.77 -13.57 2.17
N LEU A 16 -10.85 -13.85 1.24
CA LEU A 16 -10.27 -12.82 0.37
C LEU A 16 -11.35 -12.08 -0.44
N ASP A 17 -12.30 -12.83 -1.01
CA ASP A 17 -13.42 -12.29 -1.77
C ASP A 17 -14.31 -11.38 -0.89
N SER A 18 -14.63 -11.84 0.32
CA SER A 18 -15.41 -11.06 1.29
C SER A 18 -14.71 -9.74 1.67
N VAL A 19 -13.39 -9.78 1.93
CA VAL A 19 -12.62 -8.58 2.25
C VAL A 19 -12.59 -7.63 1.05
N HIS A 20 -12.37 -8.14 -0.16
CA HIS A 20 -12.35 -7.33 -1.38
C HIS A 20 -13.70 -6.64 -1.63
N LEU A 21 -14.81 -7.37 -1.53
CA LEU A 21 -16.16 -6.84 -1.74
C LEU A 21 -16.54 -5.78 -0.69
N SER A 22 -16.10 -5.96 0.56
CA SER A 22 -16.41 -5.01 1.64
C SER A 22 -15.56 -3.74 1.61
N LYS A 23 -14.48 -3.70 0.81
CA LYS A 23 -13.49 -2.60 0.78
C LYS A 23 -13.21 -2.14 -0.65
N PRO A 24 -14.11 -1.35 -1.24
CA PRO A 24 -13.87 -0.78 -2.58
C PRO A 24 -12.51 -0.06 -2.64
N GLY A 25 -11.77 -0.29 -3.73
CA GLY A 25 -10.45 0.32 -3.90
C GLY A 25 -9.33 -0.33 -3.08
N LEU A 26 -9.57 -1.51 -2.49
CA LEU A 26 -8.56 -2.29 -1.77
C LEU A 26 -7.24 -2.39 -2.55
N VAL A 27 -6.14 -2.13 -1.85
CA VAL A 27 -4.77 -2.36 -2.30
C VAL A 27 -4.14 -3.44 -1.42
N PRO A 28 -4.02 -4.68 -1.91
CA PRO A 28 -3.35 -5.75 -1.19
C PRO A 28 -1.87 -5.43 -0.95
N VAL A 29 -1.41 -5.53 0.29
CA VAL A 29 0.00 -5.36 0.63
C VAL A 29 0.71 -6.70 0.57
N ILE A 30 1.75 -6.80 -0.28
CA ILE A 30 2.58 -7.99 -0.46
C ILE A 30 4.03 -7.59 -0.17
N LYS A 31 4.49 -7.84 1.05
CA LYS A 31 5.83 -7.46 1.51
C LYS A 31 6.54 -8.63 2.21
N GLY A 32 7.86 -8.52 2.35
CA GLY A 32 8.69 -9.56 2.92
C GLY A 32 8.60 -10.85 2.10
N ASN A 33 8.47 -11.98 2.77
CA ASN A 33 8.27 -13.28 2.12
C ASN A 33 6.79 -13.56 1.76
N GLY A 34 5.94 -12.53 1.60
CA GLY A 34 4.51 -12.71 1.37
C GLY A 34 3.78 -13.25 2.60
N TYR A 35 4.05 -12.69 3.78
CA TYR A 35 3.43 -13.13 5.05
C TYR A 35 3.62 -14.62 5.36
N GLY A 36 4.68 -15.25 4.82
CA GLY A 36 4.92 -16.69 4.95
C GLY A 36 4.30 -17.54 3.84
N LEU A 37 3.47 -16.96 2.98
CA LEU A 37 2.72 -17.67 1.93
C LEU A 37 3.40 -17.59 0.54
N GLY A 38 4.41 -16.72 0.42
CA GLY A 38 5.11 -16.47 -0.84
C GLY A 38 4.46 -15.38 -1.69
N ARG A 39 5.28 -14.46 -2.24
CA ARG A 39 4.81 -13.30 -3.01
C ARG A 39 4.04 -13.68 -4.27
N ALA A 40 4.49 -14.71 -4.99
CA ALA A 40 3.85 -15.17 -6.23
C ALA A 40 2.42 -15.66 -5.99
N LEU A 41 2.18 -16.41 -4.91
CA LEU A 41 0.83 -16.85 -4.53
C LEU A 41 -0.07 -15.65 -4.23
N LEU A 42 0.42 -14.68 -3.44
CA LEU A 42 -0.39 -13.51 -3.08
C LEU A 42 -0.67 -12.61 -4.28
N ALA A 43 0.27 -12.47 -5.21
CA ALA A 43 0.07 -11.76 -6.48
C ALA A 43 -1.01 -12.44 -7.33
N SER A 44 -0.96 -13.78 -7.48
CA SER A 44 -1.99 -14.55 -8.17
C SER A 44 -3.37 -14.39 -7.53
N GLN A 45 -3.47 -14.41 -6.21
CA GLN A 45 -4.74 -14.20 -5.51
C GLN A 45 -5.24 -12.75 -5.65
N SER A 46 -4.34 -11.76 -5.65
CA SER A 46 -4.71 -10.36 -5.93
C SER A 46 -5.30 -10.21 -7.33
N GLN A 47 -4.72 -10.88 -8.32
CA GLN A 47 -5.25 -10.92 -9.68
C GLN A 47 -6.61 -11.64 -9.73
N ARG A 48 -6.76 -12.79 -9.03
CA ARG A 48 -8.01 -13.55 -8.96
C ARG A 48 -9.17 -12.71 -8.42
N ILE A 49 -8.95 -11.94 -7.34
CA ILE A 49 -9.98 -11.04 -6.78
C ILE A 49 -10.13 -9.74 -7.58
N GLY A 50 -9.38 -9.55 -8.67
CA GLY A 50 -9.56 -8.43 -9.61
C GLY A 50 -9.00 -7.09 -9.13
N THR A 51 -8.02 -7.07 -8.20
CA THR A 51 -7.41 -5.79 -7.80
C THR A 51 -6.48 -5.27 -8.89
N PRO A 52 -6.61 -4.00 -9.31
CA PRO A 52 -5.76 -3.43 -10.37
C PRO A 52 -4.36 -3.03 -9.86
N MET A 53 -4.17 -3.03 -8.55
CA MET A 53 -2.95 -2.56 -7.88
C MET A 53 -2.64 -3.40 -6.66
N ILE A 54 -1.34 -3.59 -6.39
CA ILE A 54 -0.82 -4.16 -5.15
C ILE A 54 0.25 -3.22 -4.56
N ALA A 55 0.67 -3.45 -3.31
CA ALA A 55 1.74 -2.70 -2.68
C ALA A 55 2.87 -3.65 -2.26
N ALA A 56 4.08 -3.41 -2.77
CA ALA A 56 5.33 -4.06 -2.39
C ALA A 56 6.03 -3.33 -1.24
N GLY A 57 6.81 -4.00 -0.42
CA GLY A 57 7.58 -3.39 0.64
C GLY A 57 8.79 -2.61 0.11
N THR A 58 9.56 -3.21 -0.78
CA THR A 58 10.81 -2.67 -1.33
C THR A 58 10.83 -2.69 -2.85
N TYR A 59 11.86 -2.06 -3.45
CA TYR A 59 12.06 -2.05 -4.90
C TYR A 59 12.46 -3.42 -5.45
N GLU A 60 13.20 -4.21 -4.68
CA GLU A 60 13.57 -5.59 -5.03
C GLU A 60 12.32 -6.47 -5.09
N GLU A 61 11.43 -6.34 -4.11
CA GLU A 61 10.14 -7.03 -4.12
C GLU A 61 9.25 -6.59 -5.28
N ALA A 62 9.25 -5.30 -5.62
CA ALA A 62 8.51 -4.78 -6.77
C ALA A 62 9.05 -5.37 -8.08
N ALA A 63 10.38 -5.44 -8.27
CA ALA A 63 10.99 -6.04 -9.44
C ALA A 63 10.58 -7.51 -9.65
N GLU A 64 10.52 -8.30 -8.57
CA GLU A 64 10.01 -9.67 -8.64
C GLU A 64 8.51 -9.71 -8.98
N LEU A 65 7.71 -8.88 -8.31
CA LEU A 65 6.25 -8.85 -8.51
C LEU A 65 5.84 -8.38 -9.92
N LEU A 66 6.63 -7.53 -10.57
CA LEU A 66 6.43 -7.11 -11.97
C LEU A 66 6.43 -8.29 -12.97
N THR A 67 7.09 -9.39 -12.62
CA THR A 67 7.14 -10.58 -13.46
C THR A 67 5.88 -11.45 -13.38
N VAL A 68 5.09 -11.30 -12.32
CA VAL A 68 3.95 -12.19 -12.01
C VAL A 68 2.62 -11.46 -11.79
N PHE A 69 2.65 -10.14 -11.69
CA PHE A 69 1.45 -9.31 -11.53
C PHE A 69 1.35 -8.30 -12.67
N PRO A 70 0.23 -8.27 -13.41
CA PRO A 70 0.10 -7.40 -14.59
C PRO A 70 -0.29 -5.95 -14.27
N GLY A 71 -0.81 -5.69 -13.05
CA GLY A 71 -1.31 -4.37 -12.64
C GLY A 71 -0.23 -3.48 -12.03
N ASP A 72 -0.66 -2.39 -11.45
CA ASP A 72 0.21 -1.39 -10.80
C ASP A 72 0.82 -1.90 -9.50
N ILE A 73 2.03 -1.45 -9.20
CA ILE A 73 2.76 -1.81 -7.98
C ILE A 73 3.21 -0.54 -7.24
N GLN A 74 2.57 -0.23 -6.12
CA GLN A 74 3.06 0.79 -5.19
C GLN A 74 4.25 0.24 -4.40
N VAL A 75 5.35 0.98 -4.34
CA VAL A 75 6.47 0.66 -3.45
C VAL A 75 6.31 1.43 -2.15
N LEU A 76 6.23 0.70 -1.02
CA LEU A 76 6.00 1.30 0.30
C LEU A 76 7.23 1.95 0.91
N THR A 77 8.43 1.44 0.60
CA THR A 77 9.69 2.09 0.97
C THR A 77 9.81 3.40 0.19
N PRO A 78 10.00 4.54 0.87
CA PRO A 78 10.16 5.82 0.18
C PRO A 78 11.31 5.80 -0.81
N TRP A 79 11.07 6.36 -1.99
CA TRP A 79 12.10 6.51 -3.00
C TRP A 79 13.24 7.42 -2.49
N ARG A 80 14.45 7.08 -2.90
CA ARG A 80 15.68 7.84 -2.65
C ARG A 80 16.58 7.78 -3.88
N PRO A 81 17.46 8.76 -4.12
CA PRO A 81 18.38 8.75 -5.26
C PRO A 81 19.28 7.51 -5.35
N PHE A 82 19.48 6.80 -4.24
CA PHE A 82 20.27 5.57 -4.16
C PHE A 82 19.39 4.29 -4.15
N SER A 83 18.07 4.41 -4.28
CA SER A 83 17.18 3.25 -4.38
C SER A 83 17.48 2.46 -5.66
N LEU A 84 17.18 1.16 -5.64
CA LEU A 84 17.22 0.36 -6.86
C LEU A 84 16.37 1.02 -7.94
N ASN A 85 16.98 1.27 -9.09
CA ASN A 85 16.27 1.90 -10.20
C ASN A 85 15.39 0.87 -10.91
N VAL A 86 14.08 0.92 -10.63
CA VAL A 86 13.07 0.10 -11.31
C VAL A 86 12.26 1.03 -12.21
N VAL A 87 12.62 1.07 -13.48
CA VAL A 87 11.94 1.86 -14.51
C VAL A 87 10.89 0.99 -15.19
N ASP A 88 9.67 1.03 -14.69
CA ASP A 88 8.50 0.36 -15.28
C ASP A 88 7.29 1.26 -15.06
N PRO A 89 6.46 1.55 -16.09
CA PRO A 89 5.31 2.47 -15.98
C PRO A 89 4.23 1.98 -14.99
N ARG A 90 4.29 0.73 -14.55
CA ARG A 90 3.40 0.18 -13.52
C ARG A 90 3.88 0.46 -12.10
N VAL A 91 5.12 0.93 -11.91
CA VAL A 91 5.66 1.24 -10.59
C VAL A 91 5.20 2.63 -10.15
N ILE A 92 4.70 2.71 -8.92
CA ILE A 92 4.29 3.95 -8.26
C ILE A 92 5.20 4.16 -7.05
N HIS A 93 6.00 5.22 -7.10
CA HIS A 93 6.99 5.53 -6.09
C HIS A 93 6.37 6.28 -4.91
N SER A 94 6.71 5.92 -3.67
CA SER A 94 6.32 6.69 -2.48
C SER A 94 7.34 7.81 -2.24
N ILE A 95 6.89 9.06 -2.24
CA ILE A 95 7.71 10.23 -1.95
C ILE A 95 7.43 10.69 -0.52
N SER A 96 8.46 10.83 0.30
CA SER A 96 8.37 11.24 1.69
C SER A 96 9.19 12.48 2.06
N ARG A 97 9.83 13.10 1.09
CA ARG A 97 10.58 14.35 1.23
C ARG A 97 10.40 15.20 -0.03
N THR A 98 10.29 16.50 0.15
CA THR A 98 10.06 17.45 -0.96
C THR A 98 11.20 17.44 -1.99
N GLU A 99 12.45 17.34 -1.53
CA GLU A 99 13.63 17.31 -2.38
C GLU A 99 13.72 16.08 -3.28
N ASP A 100 13.05 14.97 -2.91
CA ASP A 100 13.03 13.76 -3.73
C ASP A 100 12.16 13.91 -4.99
N ILE A 101 11.24 14.89 -5.03
CA ILE A 101 10.41 15.18 -6.20
C ILE A 101 11.28 15.59 -7.39
N ALA A 102 12.13 16.61 -7.18
CA ALA A 102 13.03 17.10 -8.23
C ALA A 102 14.08 16.04 -8.59
N ALA A 103 14.60 15.31 -7.62
CA ALA A 103 15.60 14.28 -7.84
C ALA A 103 15.03 13.10 -8.68
N LEU A 104 13.83 12.64 -8.39
CA LEU A 104 13.17 11.58 -9.18
C LEU A 104 12.83 12.08 -10.58
N ALA A 105 12.30 13.29 -10.71
CA ALA A 105 12.00 13.89 -12.02
C ALA A 105 13.23 13.99 -12.92
N GLY A 106 14.41 14.20 -12.34
CA GLY A 106 15.68 14.18 -13.06
C GLY A 106 16.14 12.80 -13.51
N GLN A 107 15.74 11.73 -12.81
CA GLN A 107 16.08 10.34 -13.14
C GLN A 107 15.03 9.69 -14.04
N ASP A 108 13.76 9.88 -13.75
CA ASP A 108 12.62 9.35 -14.51
C ASP A 108 11.52 10.43 -14.62
N PRO A 109 11.53 11.24 -15.67
CA PRO A 109 10.55 12.30 -15.88
C PRO A 109 9.10 11.83 -16.03
N ALA A 110 8.89 10.56 -16.34
CA ALA A 110 7.57 9.96 -16.54
C ALA A 110 7.07 9.19 -15.30
N ALA A 111 7.83 9.16 -14.21
CA ALA A 111 7.52 8.39 -13.02
C ALA A 111 6.16 8.78 -12.42
N ARG A 112 5.49 7.77 -11.88
CA ARG A 112 4.23 7.88 -11.13
C ARG A 112 4.55 7.88 -9.65
N ILE A 113 3.92 8.78 -8.90
CA ILE A 113 4.23 8.96 -7.49
C ILE A 113 3.00 9.00 -6.59
N LEU A 114 3.18 8.58 -5.34
CA LEU A 114 2.34 8.92 -4.21
C LEU A 114 3.13 9.81 -3.26
N ILE A 115 2.50 10.85 -2.72
CA ILE A 115 3.07 11.62 -1.61
C ILE A 115 2.64 10.97 -0.30
N GLU A 116 3.60 10.52 0.51
CA GLU A 116 3.34 9.95 1.83
C GLU A 116 3.29 11.07 2.87
N ALA A 117 2.21 11.12 3.65
CA ALA A 117 2.01 12.06 4.75
C ALA A 117 2.76 11.60 6.01
N GLN A 118 3.41 12.50 6.72
CA GLN A 118 3.97 12.19 8.04
C GLN A 118 2.85 12.11 9.07
N THR A 119 2.59 10.91 9.55
CA THR A 119 1.56 10.65 10.57
C THR A 119 2.13 10.69 11.99
N SER A 120 1.25 10.57 12.98
CA SER A 120 1.62 10.41 14.40
C SER A 120 2.58 9.23 14.66
N MET A 121 2.67 8.29 13.71
CA MET A 121 3.67 7.21 13.74
C MET A 121 5.12 7.71 13.61
N ARG A 122 5.34 8.92 13.08
CA ARG A 122 6.66 9.59 12.92
C ARG A 122 7.72 8.72 12.23
N ARG A 123 7.32 7.93 11.25
CA ARG A 123 8.24 7.06 10.54
C ARG A 123 8.95 7.79 9.39
N HIS A 124 8.19 8.26 8.43
CA HIS A 124 8.60 9.06 7.28
C HIS A 124 7.34 9.71 6.69
N GLY A 125 7.51 10.69 5.82
CA GLY A 125 6.41 11.41 5.18
C GLY A 125 6.67 12.91 5.15
N ILE A 126 5.95 13.61 4.30
CA ILE A 126 5.96 15.07 4.21
C ILE A 126 5.10 15.63 5.33
N GLU A 127 5.62 16.60 6.07
CA GLU A 127 4.88 17.33 7.10
C GLU A 127 3.87 18.30 6.46
N ARG A 128 2.81 18.65 7.22
CA ARG A 128 1.79 19.59 6.71
C ARG A 128 2.36 20.91 6.23
N GLY A 129 3.30 21.48 6.98
CA GLY A 129 3.95 22.75 6.62
C GLY A 129 4.82 22.67 5.35
N GLN A 130 5.04 21.48 4.81
CA GLN A 130 5.80 21.24 3.59
C GLN A 130 4.91 20.96 2.37
N LEU A 131 3.59 20.86 2.53
CA LEU A 131 2.67 20.50 1.42
C LEU A 131 2.71 21.54 0.29
N ASP A 132 2.73 22.84 0.60
CA ASP A 132 2.80 23.89 -0.41
C ASP A 132 4.13 23.82 -1.19
N ALA A 133 5.24 23.56 -0.48
CA ALA A 133 6.54 23.38 -1.13
C ALA A 133 6.53 22.13 -2.04
N ALA A 134 5.92 21.03 -1.60
CA ALA A 134 5.77 19.83 -2.42
C ALA A 134 4.90 20.09 -3.65
N ALA A 135 3.82 20.86 -3.53
CA ALA A 135 2.97 21.27 -4.65
C ALA A 135 3.74 22.12 -5.68
N VAL A 136 4.56 23.06 -5.20
CA VAL A 136 5.42 23.88 -6.06
C VAL A 136 6.46 23.04 -6.81
N GLU A 137 7.13 22.11 -6.14
CA GLU A 137 8.12 21.23 -6.79
C GLU A 137 7.44 20.26 -7.79
N LEU A 138 6.27 19.74 -7.45
CA LEU A 138 5.51 18.89 -8.36
C LEU A 138 5.07 19.65 -9.61
N ALA A 139 4.61 20.88 -9.47
CA ALA A 139 4.21 21.72 -10.60
C ALA A 139 5.35 22.07 -11.57
N LYS A 140 6.60 22.03 -11.12
CA LYS A 140 7.81 22.19 -11.94
C LYS A 140 8.26 20.89 -12.60
N SER A 141 7.70 19.76 -12.22
CA SER A 141 8.08 18.43 -12.69
C SER A 141 7.08 17.88 -13.72
N THR A 142 7.47 16.80 -14.37
CA THR A 142 6.59 16.01 -15.26
C THR A 142 6.05 14.74 -14.59
N LEU A 143 6.33 14.57 -13.30
CA LEU A 143 5.88 13.42 -12.51
C LEU A 143 4.35 13.35 -12.46
N LYS A 144 3.83 12.14 -12.44
CA LYS A 144 2.38 11.90 -12.36
C LYS A 144 1.97 11.62 -10.92
N LEU A 145 1.23 12.55 -10.30
CA LEU A 145 0.68 12.35 -8.97
C LEU A 145 -0.53 11.40 -9.03
N GLU A 146 -0.38 10.20 -8.51
CA GLU A 146 -1.44 9.19 -8.44
C GLU A 146 -2.32 9.35 -7.18
N GLY A 147 -1.77 9.93 -6.12
CA GLY A 147 -2.50 10.13 -4.88
C GLY A 147 -1.65 10.52 -3.70
N PHE A 148 -2.31 10.56 -2.56
CA PHE A 148 -1.69 10.71 -1.24
C PHE A 148 -1.80 9.43 -0.44
N ALA A 149 -0.83 9.20 0.42
CA ALA A 149 -0.80 8.03 1.28
C ALA A 149 -0.57 8.43 2.74
N SER A 150 -1.27 7.77 3.66
CA SER A 150 -1.02 7.88 5.10
C SER A 150 -0.90 6.50 5.72
N HIS A 151 0.19 6.29 6.44
CA HIS A 151 0.40 5.08 7.23
C HIS A 151 0.20 5.39 8.71
N LEU A 152 -0.97 5.03 9.22
CA LEU A 152 -1.38 5.32 10.59
C LEU A 152 -0.83 4.27 11.57
N PRO A 153 -0.71 4.56 12.87
CA PRO A 153 -0.33 3.59 13.88
C PRO A 153 -1.38 2.49 14.03
N MET A 154 -1.01 1.38 14.68
CA MET A 154 -1.93 0.26 14.93
C MET A 154 -3.09 0.64 15.86
N ALA A 155 -2.91 1.65 16.70
CA ALA A 155 -3.92 2.18 17.62
C ALA A 155 -3.76 3.70 17.74
N GLY A 156 -4.88 4.41 17.96
CA GLY A 156 -4.88 5.86 18.10
C GLY A 156 -6.18 6.48 17.57
N HIS A 157 -6.16 7.80 17.38
CA HIS A 157 -7.28 8.54 16.78
C HIS A 157 -7.19 8.55 15.24
N ASN A 158 -7.07 7.36 14.64
CA ASN A 158 -6.73 7.17 13.25
C ASN A 158 -7.72 7.83 12.28
N LEU A 159 -9.02 7.74 12.54
CA LEU A 159 -10.03 8.41 11.71
C LEU A 159 -9.88 9.94 11.72
N ALA A 160 -9.64 10.52 12.90
CA ALA A 160 -9.47 11.97 13.01
C ALA A 160 -8.20 12.45 12.29
N GLU A 161 -7.10 11.70 12.42
CA GLU A 161 -5.84 12.00 11.74
C GLU A 161 -5.97 11.86 10.22
N ALA A 162 -6.56 10.75 9.72
CA ALA A 162 -6.82 10.54 8.29
C ALA A 162 -7.70 11.65 7.71
N SER A 163 -8.82 11.97 8.37
CA SER A 163 -9.73 13.04 7.94
C SER A 163 -9.05 14.40 7.90
N SER A 164 -8.19 14.68 8.88
CA SER A 164 -7.39 15.90 8.92
C SER A 164 -6.40 15.99 7.75
N TRP A 165 -5.79 14.88 7.33
CA TRP A 165 -4.94 14.84 6.14
C TRP A 165 -5.77 15.02 4.85
N CYS A 166 -6.93 14.38 4.73
CA CYS A 166 -7.83 14.61 3.60
C CYS A 166 -8.21 16.09 3.44
N GLY A 167 -8.49 16.79 4.57
CA GLY A 167 -8.76 18.23 4.55
C GLY A 167 -7.56 19.04 4.03
N ALA A 168 -6.36 18.79 4.55
CA ALA A 168 -5.15 19.48 4.13
C ALA A 168 -4.87 19.31 2.63
N LEU A 169 -5.16 18.14 2.05
CA LEU A 169 -5.00 17.88 0.63
C LEU A 169 -5.92 18.73 -0.25
N THR A 170 -7.15 18.92 0.18
CA THR A 170 -8.11 19.75 -0.59
C THR A 170 -7.73 21.23 -0.57
N GLU A 171 -6.95 21.67 0.41
CA GLU A 171 -6.50 23.06 0.55
C GLU A 171 -5.25 23.39 -0.26
N THR A 172 -4.42 22.39 -0.59
CA THR A 172 -3.11 22.61 -1.26
C THR A 172 -3.17 22.70 -2.78
N GLY A 173 -4.30 22.48 -3.41
CA GLY A 173 -4.41 22.46 -4.88
C GLY A 173 -3.67 21.31 -5.57
N LEU A 174 -3.17 20.33 -4.84
CA LEU A 174 -2.61 19.10 -5.38
C LEU A 174 -3.72 18.28 -6.04
N ALA A 175 -3.71 18.21 -7.37
CA ALA A 175 -4.79 17.62 -8.16
C ALA A 175 -4.75 16.08 -8.10
N THR A 176 -5.28 15.50 -7.04
CA THR A 176 -5.51 14.06 -6.93
C THR A 176 -6.80 13.75 -6.18
N SER A 177 -7.48 12.69 -6.59
CA SER A 177 -8.67 12.19 -5.92
C SER A 177 -8.42 10.93 -5.08
N ASN A 178 -7.22 10.34 -5.12
CA ASN A 178 -6.94 9.10 -4.40
C ASN A 178 -6.26 9.36 -3.05
N PHE A 179 -6.79 8.75 -2.00
CA PHE A 179 -6.20 8.75 -0.68
C PHE A 179 -5.97 7.32 -0.17
N PHE A 180 -4.71 6.91 -0.10
CA PHE A 180 -4.30 5.58 0.34
C PHE A 180 -4.10 5.58 1.85
N VAL A 181 -4.77 4.68 2.56
CA VAL A 181 -4.75 4.66 4.02
C VAL A 181 -4.57 3.24 4.55
N SER A 182 -3.96 3.11 5.73
CA SER A 182 -3.85 1.83 6.46
C SER A 182 -4.32 1.99 7.90
N HIS A 183 -4.66 0.86 8.54
CA HIS A 183 -5.00 0.76 9.95
C HIS A 183 -6.26 1.54 10.37
N LEU A 184 -7.24 1.65 9.47
CA LEU A 184 -8.61 2.02 9.80
C LEU A 184 -9.48 0.76 9.88
N THR A 185 -10.41 0.76 10.81
CA THR A 185 -11.50 -0.23 10.90
C THR A 185 -12.53 0.01 9.79
N ASP A 186 -13.39 -0.97 9.53
CA ASP A 186 -14.42 -0.83 8.50
C ASP A 186 -15.39 0.33 8.76
N PRO A 187 -15.86 0.58 10.01
CA PRO A 187 -16.65 1.76 10.31
C PRO A 187 -15.89 3.07 10.08
N GLU A 188 -14.58 3.12 10.39
CA GLU A 188 -13.75 4.31 10.17
C GLU A 188 -13.52 4.57 8.68
N LEU A 189 -13.31 3.52 7.86
CA LEU A 189 -13.21 3.65 6.41
C LEU A 189 -14.50 4.22 5.81
N ALA A 190 -15.65 3.69 6.21
CA ALA A 190 -16.95 4.18 5.77
C ALA A 190 -17.18 5.65 6.20
N ALA A 191 -16.83 6.00 7.44
CA ALA A 191 -16.92 7.35 7.96
C ALA A 191 -15.99 8.32 7.23
N LEU A 192 -14.75 7.89 6.91
CA LEU A 192 -13.79 8.70 6.16
C LEU A 192 -14.31 8.98 4.74
N GLN A 193 -14.80 7.95 4.03
CA GLN A 193 -15.38 8.10 2.70
C GLN A 193 -16.59 9.03 2.70
N SER A 194 -17.46 8.92 3.70
CA SER A 194 -18.64 9.78 3.86
C SER A 194 -18.27 11.24 4.10
N ARG A 195 -17.20 11.50 4.88
CA ARG A 195 -16.71 12.87 5.17
C ARG A 195 -16.02 13.53 3.98
N HIS A 196 -15.41 12.72 3.12
CA HIS A 196 -14.63 13.18 1.96
C HIS A 196 -15.13 12.52 0.66
N PRO A 197 -16.37 12.82 0.20
CA PRO A 197 -16.99 12.14 -0.94
C PRO A 197 -16.29 12.42 -2.27
N ASN A 198 -15.48 13.48 -2.34
CA ASN A 198 -14.68 13.83 -3.53
C ASN A 198 -13.36 13.05 -3.61
N LEU A 199 -13.00 12.30 -2.57
CA LEU A 199 -11.82 11.44 -2.54
C LEU A 199 -12.22 9.99 -2.70
N THR A 200 -11.41 9.24 -3.43
CA THR A 200 -11.47 7.78 -3.46
C THR A 200 -10.55 7.24 -2.37
N ILE A 201 -11.14 6.72 -1.31
CA ILE A 201 -10.38 6.13 -0.20
C ILE A 201 -9.93 4.72 -0.61
N ARG A 202 -8.63 4.48 -0.57
CA ARG A 202 -8.00 3.23 -0.98
C ARG A 202 -7.31 2.55 0.21
N PRO A 203 -7.95 1.58 0.87
CA PRO A 203 -7.37 0.88 2.02
C PRO A 203 -6.22 -0.03 1.58
N ARG A 204 -5.04 0.12 2.21
CA ARG A 204 -3.89 -0.77 2.05
C ARG A 204 -3.93 -1.83 3.14
N ILE A 205 -4.14 -3.09 2.77
CA ILE A 205 -4.37 -4.18 3.73
C ILE A 205 -3.42 -5.34 3.47
N GLY A 206 -2.74 -5.77 4.52
CA GLY A 206 -1.83 -6.91 4.51
C GLY A 206 -2.31 -8.04 5.41
N THR A 207 -1.96 -8.00 6.70
CA THR A 207 -2.17 -9.11 7.65
C THR A 207 -3.60 -9.59 7.71
N SER A 208 -4.57 -8.69 7.86
CA SER A 208 -5.99 -9.07 7.96
C SER A 208 -6.57 -9.60 6.64
N LEU A 209 -5.99 -9.23 5.49
CA LEU A 209 -6.35 -9.84 4.21
C LEU A 209 -5.83 -11.27 4.12
N TRP A 210 -4.53 -11.46 4.32
CA TRP A 210 -3.88 -12.73 4.04
C TRP A 210 -4.03 -13.77 5.15
N LEU A 211 -4.02 -13.32 6.41
CA LEU A 211 -4.04 -14.15 7.61
C LEU A 211 -5.29 -13.93 8.48
N GLY A 212 -6.29 -13.22 7.97
CA GLY A 212 -7.50 -12.89 8.75
C GLY A 212 -8.39 -14.10 9.05
N ARG A 213 -8.23 -15.19 8.30
CA ARG A 213 -8.94 -16.47 8.52
C ARG A 213 -7.99 -17.56 8.98
N LEU A 214 -7.65 -17.54 10.26
CA LEU A 214 -6.64 -18.45 10.84
C LEU A 214 -7.03 -19.93 10.77
N ASP A 215 -8.29 -20.26 10.82
CA ASP A 215 -8.83 -21.62 10.68
C ASP A 215 -8.66 -22.24 9.27
N SER A 216 -8.18 -21.44 8.31
CA SER A 216 -7.81 -21.95 7.00
C SER A 216 -6.37 -22.47 6.91
N PHE A 217 -5.60 -22.36 8.00
CA PHE A 217 -4.19 -22.76 8.03
C PHE A 217 -3.96 -23.91 8.98
N GLU A 218 -3.21 -24.90 8.52
CA GLU A 218 -2.78 -26.04 9.32
C GLU A 218 -1.27 -26.19 9.23
N VAL A 219 -0.62 -26.35 10.37
CA VAL A 219 0.81 -26.65 10.46
C VAL A 219 0.99 -28.05 10.95
N SER A 220 1.69 -28.88 10.18
CA SER A 220 2.02 -30.25 10.55
C SER A 220 3.54 -30.48 10.58
N ALA A 221 3.94 -31.50 11.33
CA ALA A 221 5.34 -31.92 11.41
C ALA A 221 5.42 -33.45 11.54
N THR A 222 6.45 -34.05 10.96
CA THR A 222 6.72 -35.47 11.15
C THR A 222 7.33 -35.71 12.53
N VAL A 223 6.69 -36.55 13.32
CA VAL A 223 7.26 -37.06 14.58
C VAL A 223 8.28 -38.13 14.23
N LEU A 224 9.54 -37.94 14.63
CA LEU A 224 10.64 -38.88 14.36
C LEU A 224 10.77 -39.92 15.43
N ASP A 225 10.45 -39.61 16.69
CA ASP A 225 10.53 -40.50 17.83
C ASP A 225 9.62 -40.03 18.96
N VAL A 226 9.19 -40.98 19.79
CA VAL A 226 8.37 -40.72 21.00
C VAL A 226 9.02 -41.46 22.15
N HIS A 227 9.49 -40.77 23.17
CA HIS A 227 10.10 -41.28 24.38
C HIS A 227 9.17 -41.26 25.58
#